data_905dd6c5a47067c02ae3f104c7e30d9a
#
_entry.id   905dd6c5a47067c02ae3f104c7e30d9a
#
_cell.length_a   1.000
_cell.length_b   1.000
_cell.length_c   1.000
_cell.angle_alpha   90.00
_cell.angle_beta   90.00
_cell.angle_gamma   90.00
#
_symmetry.space_group_name_H-M   'P 1'
#
loop_
_entity.id
_entity.type
_entity.pdbx_description
1 polymer ?
#
loop_
_entity_poly.entity_id
_entity_poly.type
_entity_poly.pdbx_seq_one_letter_code
_entity_poly.pdbx_strand_id
1 'polypeptide(L)'
;VDFPVKGLKASVNGPVKVIIIGAGNRGRTYANYAKVYPECMQIVGVSDIRESRKNAMGDNFNIPEEHRFGDWSEVFTVPKFADAVVISTPDDTHYQPCMKALEWGYDVLLEKPVAQSEKECTDIAAQAHKYGGIVAVCHVLRYSPYFRAMYEAIHTGLIGKLISIQHMEPIECRHMAHSYVRGNWRDSKKTTPIILAKSCHDLDILRWFVGKPC
;
A
#
# COMPACT_ATOMS: atom_id res chain seq x y z
N VAL A 1 -15.30 4.76 -15.97
CA VAL A 1 -14.62 3.90 -16.93
C VAL A 1 -14.13 2.69 -16.16
N ASP A 2 -14.84 1.56 -16.32
CA ASP A 2 -14.45 0.28 -15.74
C ASP A 2 -13.19 -0.20 -16.46
N PHE A 3 -12.12 -0.31 -15.70
CA PHE A 3 -10.89 -0.93 -16.20
C PHE A 3 -10.87 -2.38 -15.73
N PRO A 4 -11.15 -3.35 -16.60
CA PRO A 4 -11.05 -4.74 -16.21
C PRO A 4 -9.58 -5.05 -15.91
N VAL A 5 -9.27 -5.34 -14.66
CA VAL A 5 -7.99 -5.94 -14.29
C VAL A 5 -8.05 -7.38 -14.80
N LYS A 6 -7.45 -7.65 -15.96
CA LYS A 6 -7.38 -9.01 -16.51
C LYS A 6 -6.69 -9.90 -15.50
N GLY A 7 -7.38 -10.93 -15.04
CA GLY A 7 -6.82 -12.00 -14.22
C GLY A 7 -7.22 -12.02 -12.74
N LEU A 8 -7.88 -11.00 -12.22
CA LEU A 8 -8.49 -11.12 -10.90
C LEU A 8 -9.78 -11.93 -11.01
N LYS A 9 -9.77 -13.14 -10.49
CA LYS A 9 -11.02 -13.83 -10.14
C LYS A 9 -11.64 -13.01 -9.01
N ALA A 10 -12.82 -12.44 -9.27
CA ALA A 10 -13.64 -11.92 -8.18
C ALA A 10 -13.73 -13.02 -7.12
N SER A 11 -13.59 -12.66 -5.84
CA SER A 11 -13.83 -13.61 -4.75
C SER A 11 -15.22 -14.18 -4.94
N VAL A 12 -15.30 -15.45 -5.26
CA VAL A 12 -16.58 -16.13 -5.56
C VAL A 12 -17.42 -16.30 -4.30
N ASN A 13 -16.85 -16.01 -3.11
CA ASN A 13 -17.41 -16.37 -1.81
C ASN A 13 -17.68 -15.16 -0.88
N GLY A 14 -17.91 -13.97 -1.42
CA GLY A 14 -18.21 -12.78 -0.62
C GLY A 14 -17.06 -11.75 -0.55
N PRO A 15 -17.19 -10.72 0.29
CA PRO A 15 -16.19 -9.65 0.39
C PRO A 15 -14.85 -10.18 0.92
N VAL A 16 -13.76 -9.64 0.39
CA VAL A 16 -12.40 -9.91 0.90
C VAL A 16 -12.29 -9.38 2.34
N LYS A 17 -11.94 -10.26 3.27
CA LYS A 17 -11.74 -9.90 4.68
C LYS A 17 -10.33 -9.33 4.88
N VAL A 18 -10.25 -8.13 5.44
CA VAL A 18 -9.01 -7.37 5.52
C VAL A 18 -8.71 -6.94 6.96
N ILE A 19 -7.44 -7.04 7.35
CA ILE A 19 -6.91 -6.46 8.58
C ILE A 19 -6.13 -5.19 8.22
N ILE A 20 -6.34 -4.11 8.95
CA ILE A 20 -5.57 -2.87 8.81
C ILE A 20 -4.45 -2.83 9.84
N ILE A 21 -3.21 -2.89 9.41
CA ILE A 21 -2.02 -2.68 10.23
C ILE A 21 -1.54 -1.24 10.01
N GLY A 22 -1.75 -0.38 11.03
CA GLY A 22 -1.56 1.06 10.96
C GLY A 22 -2.84 1.81 10.62
N ALA A 23 -3.63 2.18 11.64
CA ALA A 23 -4.90 2.92 11.52
C ALA A 23 -4.71 4.45 11.38
N GLY A 24 -3.59 4.87 10.80
CA GLY A 24 -3.28 6.26 10.47
C GLY A 24 -4.13 6.80 9.32
N ASN A 25 -3.69 7.91 8.72
CA ASN A 25 -4.42 8.54 7.63
C ASN A 25 -4.57 7.60 6.43
N ARG A 26 -3.50 6.89 6.04
CA ARG A 26 -3.54 5.96 4.89
C ARG A 26 -4.40 4.74 5.18
N GLY A 27 -4.23 4.09 6.35
CA GLY A 27 -5.07 2.95 6.73
C GLY A 27 -6.56 3.28 6.73
N ARG A 28 -6.94 4.47 7.22
CA ARG A 28 -8.33 4.96 7.16
C ARG A 28 -8.81 5.18 5.73
N THR A 29 -7.95 5.70 4.86
CA THR A 29 -8.29 5.90 3.44
C THR A 29 -8.62 4.57 2.77
N TYR A 30 -7.79 3.53 2.99
CA TYR A 30 -8.04 2.19 2.44
C TYR A 30 -9.27 1.53 3.07
N ALA A 31 -9.42 1.62 4.39
CA ALA A 31 -10.57 1.05 5.09
C ALA A 31 -11.91 1.65 4.61
N ASN A 32 -11.92 2.94 4.24
CA ASN A 32 -13.13 3.58 3.73
C ASN A 32 -13.66 2.96 2.43
N TYR A 33 -12.83 2.24 1.67
CA TYR A 33 -13.30 1.49 0.50
C TYR A 33 -14.40 0.48 0.90
N ALA A 34 -14.27 -0.17 2.05
CA ALA A 34 -15.28 -1.12 2.55
C ALA A 34 -16.63 -0.47 2.91
N LYS A 35 -16.65 0.86 3.16
CA LYS A 35 -17.91 1.59 3.37
C LYS A 35 -18.64 1.91 2.06
N VAL A 36 -17.87 2.10 0.99
CA VAL A 36 -18.41 2.43 -0.34
C VAL A 36 -18.80 1.14 -1.10
N TYR A 37 -18.01 0.08 -0.92
CA TYR A 37 -18.17 -1.20 -1.61
C TYR A 37 -18.14 -2.38 -0.60
N PRO A 38 -19.14 -2.48 0.28
CA PRO A 38 -19.18 -3.52 1.33
C PRO A 38 -19.29 -4.94 0.77
N GLU A 39 -19.78 -5.08 -0.45
CA GLU A 39 -19.82 -6.35 -1.17
C GLU A 39 -18.45 -6.82 -1.67
N CYS A 40 -17.47 -5.90 -1.79
CA CYS A 40 -16.12 -6.21 -2.25
C CYS A 40 -15.13 -6.41 -1.10
N MET A 41 -15.26 -5.64 -0.01
CA MET A 41 -14.29 -5.65 1.09
C MET A 41 -14.96 -5.49 2.45
N GLN A 42 -14.47 -6.23 3.44
CA GLN A 42 -14.86 -6.12 4.84
C GLN A 42 -13.62 -5.93 5.72
N ILE A 43 -13.64 -4.94 6.61
CA ILE A 43 -12.59 -4.78 7.62
C ILE A 43 -12.96 -5.62 8.84
N VAL A 44 -12.11 -6.61 9.15
CA VAL A 44 -12.36 -7.59 10.22
C VAL A 44 -11.36 -7.52 11.37
N GLY A 45 -10.30 -6.73 11.22
CA GLY A 45 -9.28 -6.54 12.25
C GLY A 45 -8.53 -5.22 12.08
N VAL A 46 -7.96 -4.74 13.17
CA VAL A 46 -7.13 -3.52 13.20
C VAL A 46 -5.98 -3.66 14.18
N SER A 47 -4.82 -3.13 13.79
CA SER A 47 -3.67 -2.96 14.68
C SER A 47 -3.14 -1.52 14.57
N ASP A 48 -2.98 -0.85 15.72
CA ASP A 48 -2.30 0.45 15.82
C ASP A 48 -1.81 0.64 17.26
N ILE A 49 -0.55 1.10 17.40
CA ILE A 49 0.07 1.40 18.70
C ILE A 49 -0.62 2.56 19.44
N ARG A 50 -1.40 3.38 18.73
CA ARG A 50 -2.22 4.45 19.32
C ARG A 50 -3.62 3.94 19.58
N GLU A 51 -3.92 3.74 20.84
CA GLU A 51 -5.21 3.21 21.29
C GLU A 51 -6.41 3.99 20.71
N SER A 52 -6.32 5.32 20.67
CA SER A 52 -7.38 6.16 20.11
C SER A 52 -7.66 5.86 18.61
N ARG A 53 -6.64 5.53 17.83
CA ARG A 53 -6.80 5.18 16.41
C ARG A 53 -7.36 3.77 16.24
N LYS A 54 -6.84 2.83 17.02
CA LYS A 54 -7.31 1.45 17.09
C LYS A 54 -8.80 1.40 17.41
N ASN A 55 -9.20 2.05 18.49
CA ASN A 55 -10.59 2.07 18.94
C ASN A 55 -11.50 2.78 17.93
N ALA A 56 -11.11 3.95 17.43
CA ALA A 56 -11.89 4.66 16.41
C ALA A 56 -12.12 3.84 15.15
N MET A 57 -11.14 3.05 14.69
CA MET A 57 -11.32 2.16 13.55
C MET A 57 -12.18 0.94 13.94
N GLY A 58 -11.95 0.36 15.11
CA GLY A 58 -12.74 -0.73 15.64
C GLY A 58 -14.23 -0.41 15.68
N ASP A 59 -14.57 0.76 16.23
CA ASP A 59 -15.96 1.23 16.34
C ASP A 59 -16.57 1.56 14.96
N ASN A 60 -15.80 2.20 14.09
CA ASN A 60 -16.27 2.59 12.74
C ASN A 60 -16.61 1.40 11.83
N PHE A 61 -16.01 0.24 12.06
CA PHE A 61 -16.18 -0.96 11.26
C PHE A 61 -16.76 -2.14 12.05
N ASN A 62 -17.23 -1.91 13.29
CA ASN A 62 -17.77 -2.93 14.20
C ASN A 62 -16.84 -4.13 14.38
N ILE A 63 -15.51 -3.85 14.49
CA ILE A 63 -14.51 -4.88 14.72
C ILE A 63 -14.61 -5.34 16.18
N PRO A 64 -14.76 -6.65 16.45
CA PRO A 64 -14.80 -7.18 17.82
C PRO A 64 -13.48 -6.90 18.56
N GLU A 65 -13.53 -6.78 19.91
CA GLU A 65 -12.38 -6.40 20.73
C GLU A 65 -11.20 -7.38 20.58
N GLU A 66 -11.47 -8.66 20.43
CA GLU A 66 -10.46 -9.71 20.22
C GLU A 66 -9.68 -9.56 18.91
N HIS A 67 -10.16 -8.72 17.97
CA HIS A 67 -9.49 -8.39 16.72
C HIS A 67 -8.95 -6.96 16.66
N ARG A 68 -8.82 -6.29 17.84
CA ARG A 68 -8.24 -4.95 17.98
C ARG A 68 -6.90 -5.03 18.70
N PHE A 69 -5.82 -5.03 17.96
CA PHE A 69 -4.46 -5.28 18.43
C PHE A 69 -3.69 -3.99 18.71
N GLY A 70 -2.87 -3.98 19.76
CA GLY A 70 -2.00 -2.85 20.12
C GLY A 70 -0.74 -2.78 19.28
N ASP A 71 -0.23 -3.94 18.87
CA ASP A 71 0.95 -4.07 18.03
C ASP A 71 0.67 -5.01 16.85
N TRP A 72 1.34 -4.78 15.73
CA TRP A 72 1.17 -5.60 14.53
C TRP A 72 1.49 -7.10 14.75
N SER A 73 2.44 -7.41 15.64
CA SER A 73 2.83 -8.79 15.92
C SER A 73 1.73 -9.60 16.59
N GLU A 74 0.85 -8.95 17.36
CA GLU A 74 -0.28 -9.59 18.04
C GLU A 74 -1.29 -10.18 17.03
N VAL A 75 -1.41 -9.60 15.84
CA VAL A 75 -2.26 -10.13 14.75
C VAL A 75 -1.91 -11.59 14.43
N PHE A 76 -0.66 -11.96 14.60
CA PHE A 76 -0.15 -13.29 14.26
C PHE A 76 -0.06 -14.22 15.48
N THR A 77 -0.69 -13.86 16.60
CA THR A 77 -0.81 -14.72 17.79
C THR A 77 -2.14 -15.48 17.84
N VAL A 78 -3.08 -15.10 17.00
CA VAL A 78 -4.41 -15.73 16.87
C VAL A 78 -4.52 -16.48 15.53
N PRO A 79 -5.37 -17.49 15.41
CA PRO A 79 -5.58 -18.19 14.13
C PRO A 79 -5.92 -17.22 12.99
N LYS A 80 -5.50 -17.53 11.77
CA LYS A 80 -5.83 -16.73 10.57
C LYS A 80 -7.34 -16.53 10.43
N PHE A 81 -7.80 -15.28 10.35
CA PHE A 81 -9.22 -14.91 10.31
C PHE A 81 -9.59 -13.95 9.17
N ALA A 82 -8.62 -13.59 8.32
CA ALA A 82 -8.82 -12.73 7.17
C ALA A 82 -8.11 -13.28 5.93
N ASP A 83 -8.36 -12.68 4.78
CA ASP A 83 -7.75 -13.04 3.50
C ASP A 83 -6.47 -12.23 3.25
N ALA A 84 -6.52 -10.94 3.60
CA ALA A 84 -5.43 -10.01 3.32
C ALA A 84 -5.16 -9.06 4.49
N VAL A 85 -3.97 -8.46 4.47
CA VAL A 85 -3.59 -7.38 5.36
C VAL A 85 -3.22 -6.13 4.56
N VAL A 86 -3.61 -4.96 5.05
CA VAL A 86 -3.12 -3.66 4.56
C VAL A 86 -2.08 -3.16 5.54
N ILE A 87 -0.84 -2.98 5.10
CA ILE A 87 0.25 -2.44 5.91
C ILE A 87 0.45 -0.98 5.53
N SER A 88 0.10 -0.09 6.47
CA SER A 88 0.15 1.38 6.31
C SER A 88 0.77 2.07 7.53
N THR A 89 1.77 1.42 8.07
CA THR A 89 2.64 1.89 9.14
C THR A 89 3.71 2.89 8.62
N PRO A 90 4.58 3.46 9.44
CA PRO A 90 5.77 4.16 8.96
C PRO A 90 6.71 3.24 8.17
N ASP A 91 7.50 3.84 7.27
CA ASP A 91 8.34 3.16 6.27
C ASP A 91 9.28 2.10 6.87
N ASP A 92 9.86 2.40 8.03
CA ASP A 92 10.79 1.53 8.77
C ASP A 92 10.12 0.29 9.39
N THR A 93 8.80 0.27 9.40
CA THR A 93 8.01 -0.83 9.97
C THR A 93 7.19 -1.59 8.92
N HIS A 94 7.56 -1.52 7.65
CA HIS A 94 6.89 -2.25 6.57
C HIS A 94 7.37 -3.70 6.46
N TYR A 95 8.68 -3.90 6.58
CA TYR A 95 9.33 -5.17 6.25
C TYR A 95 8.86 -6.33 7.14
N GLN A 96 8.97 -6.20 8.46
CA GLN A 96 8.67 -7.29 9.39
C GLN A 96 7.21 -7.77 9.33
N PRO A 97 6.19 -6.89 9.40
CA PRO A 97 4.81 -7.34 9.29
C PRO A 97 4.49 -7.92 7.91
N CYS A 98 5.11 -7.43 6.83
CA CYS A 98 4.93 -7.99 5.49
C CYS A 98 5.48 -9.42 5.40
N MET A 99 6.69 -9.65 5.88
CA MET A 99 7.30 -10.99 5.91
C MET A 99 6.45 -11.96 6.74
N LYS A 100 5.95 -11.52 7.89
CA LYS A 100 5.13 -12.35 8.76
C LYS A 100 3.75 -12.66 8.17
N ALA A 101 3.13 -11.65 7.54
CA ALA A 101 1.85 -11.83 6.87
C ALA A 101 1.93 -12.89 5.75
N LEU A 102 2.96 -12.82 4.92
CA LEU A 102 3.21 -13.79 3.86
C LEU A 102 3.44 -15.20 4.41
N GLU A 103 4.24 -15.33 5.48
CA GLU A 103 4.46 -16.62 6.17
C GLU A 103 3.15 -17.24 6.66
N TRP A 104 2.21 -16.41 7.11
CA TRP A 104 0.89 -16.84 7.59
C TRP A 104 -0.15 -16.99 6.47
N GLY A 105 0.27 -16.83 5.21
CA GLY A 105 -0.58 -17.03 4.04
C GLY A 105 -1.60 -15.93 3.82
N TYR A 106 -1.35 -14.71 4.29
CA TYR A 106 -2.12 -13.53 3.94
C TYR A 106 -1.61 -12.91 2.64
N ASP A 107 -2.51 -12.41 1.82
CA ASP A 107 -2.16 -11.43 0.79
C ASP A 107 -1.89 -10.07 1.41
N VAL A 108 -1.04 -9.27 0.80
CA VAL A 108 -0.57 -8.00 1.38
C VAL A 108 -0.81 -6.83 0.42
N LEU A 109 -1.50 -5.80 0.89
CA LEU A 109 -1.45 -4.47 0.29
C LEU A 109 -0.46 -3.63 1.11
N LEU A 110 0.69 -3.32 0.51
CA LEU A 110 1.81 -2.67 1.19
C LEU A 110 1.94 -1.20 0.78
N GLU A 111 1.94 -0.29 1.76
CA GLU A 111 2.25 1.11 1.47
C GLU A 111 3.67 1.28 0.93
N LYS A 112 3.84 2.34 0.14
CA LYS A 112 5.14 2.73 -0.39
C LYS A 112 5.94 3.56 0.65
N PRO A 113 7.28 3.55 0.59
CA PRO A 113 8.11 2.64 -0.18
C PRO A 113 8.01 1.20 0.34
N VAL A 114 8.30 0.22 -0.49
CA VAL A 114 8.18 -1.20 -0.12
C VAL A 114 8.96 -1.51 1.17
N ALA A 115 10.20 -1.06 1.23
CA ALA A 115 11.09 -1.17 2.37
C ALA A 115 12.21 -0.11 2.27
N GLN A 116 13.11 -0.05 3.25
CA GLN A 116 14.20 0.94 3.31
C GLN A 116 15.47 0.51 2.58
N SER A 117 15.61 -0.76 2.24
CA SER A 117 16.79 -1.30 1.56
C SER A 117 16.41 -2.22 0.40
N GLU A 118 17.32 -2.35 -0.57
CA GLU A 118 17.19 -3.29 -1.69
C GLU A 118 17.07 -4.74 -1.20
N LYS A 119 17.84 -5.09 -0.18
CA LYS A 119 17.78 -6.44 0.41
C LYS A 119 16.39 -6.76 0.94
N GLU A 120 15.78 -5.87 1.70
CA GLU A 120 14.42 -6.07 2.23
C GLU A 120 13.38 -6.18 1.10
N CYS A 121 13.49 -5.36 0.05
CA CYS A 121 12.62 -5.47 -1.10
C CYS A 121 12.74 -6.84 -1.79
N THR A 122 13.98 -7.33 -1.94
CA THR A 122 14.26 -8.63 -2.54
C THR A 122 13.76 -9.78 -1.67
N ASP A 123 13.94 -9.67 -0.35
CA ASP A 123 13.46 -10.65 0.63
C ASP A 123 11.92 -10.76 0.59
N ILE A 124 11.21 -9.63 0.52
CA ILE A 124 9.74 -9.60 0.39
C ILE A 124 9.30 -10.31 -0.90
N ALA A 125 9.95 -10.02 -2.03
CA ALA A 125 9.63 -10.66 -3.30
C ALA A 125 9.87 -12.17 -3.26
N ALA A 126 11.00 -12.60 -2.68
CA ALA A 126 11.32 -14.01 -2.49
C ALA A 126 10.32 -14.71 -1.55
N GLN A 127 9.92 -14.05 -0.47
CA GLN A 127 8.94 -14.57 0.48
C GLN A 127 7.56 -14.73 -0.18
N ALA A 128 7.11 -13.73 -0.93
CA ALA A 128 5.86 -13.80 -1.68
C ALA A 128 5.86 -14.98 -2.66
N HIS A 129 6.96 -15.16 -3.39
CA HIS A 129 7.11 -16.29 -4.30
C HIS A 129 7.09 -17.64 -3.55
N LYS A 130 7.82 -17.73 -2.45
CA LYS A 130 7.93 -18.95 -1.63
C LYS A 130 6.58 -19.43 -1.10
N TYR A 131 5.74 -18.51 -0.64
CA TYR A 131 4.45 -18.84 -0.02
C TYR A 131 3.26 -18.69 -0.98
N GLY A 132 3.49 -18.27 -2.23
CA GLY A 132 2.44 -18.07 -3.23
C GLY A 132 1.50 -16.93 -2.92
N GLY A 133 1.91 -15.97 -2.05
CA GLY A 133 1.13 -14.81 -1.66
C GLY A 133 1.28 -13.64 -2.63
N ILE A 134 0.27 -12.79 -2.67
CA ILE A 134 0.28 -11.55 -3.46
C ILE A 134 0.80 -10.41 -2.58
N VAL A 135 1.75 -9.64 -3.10
CA VAL A 135 2.13 -8.33 -2.54
C VAL A 135 1.79 -7.26 -3.57
N ALA A 136 0.76 -6.47 -3.27
CA ALA A 136 0.40 -5.31 -4.07
C ALA A 136 0.95 -4.04 -3.42
N VAL A 137 1.78 -3.30 -4.14
CA VAL A 137 2.38 -2.06 -3.63
C VAL A 137 1.48 -0.87 -3.96
N CYS A 138 1.30 0.05 -3.00
CA CYS A 138 0.42 1.21 -3.13
C CYS A 138 1.01 2.31 -4.04
N HIS A 139 1.33 1.97 -5.29
CA HIS A 139 1.67 2.94 -6.34
C HIS A 139 0.39 3.56 -6.91
N VAL A 140 -0.27 4.35 -6.08
CA VAL A 140 -1.62 4.88 -6.30
C VAL A 140 -1.76 5.76 -7.55
N LEU A 141 -0.68 6.36 -8.04
CA LEU A 141 -0.70 7.21 -9.23
C LEU A 141 -1.10 6.45 -10.49
N ARG A 142 -0.80 5.15 -10.59
CA ARG A 142 -1.25 4.29 -11.71
C ARG A 142 -2.77 4.21 -11.83
N TYR A 143 -3.49 4.49 -10.75
CA TYR A 143 -4.96 4.47 -10.69
C TYR A 143 -5.58 5.86 -10.83
N SER A 144 -4.76 6.92 -10.92
CA SER A 144 -5.24 8.27 -11.18
C SER A 144 -5.75 8.40 -12.62
N PRO A 145 -6.93 8.97 -12.86
CA PRO A 145 -7.45 9.21 -14.22
C PRO A 145 -6.47 10.00 -15.11
N TYR A 146 -5.74 10.95 -14.53
CA TYR A 146 -4.75 11.76 -15.23
C TYR A 146 -3.60 10.90 -15.80
N PHE A 147 -2.94 10.11 -14.94
CA PHE A 147 -1.83 9.26 -15.39
C PHE A 147 -2.29 8.11 -16.29
N ARG A 148 -3.51 7.63 -16.11
CA ARG A 148 -4.10 6.61 -16.99
C ARG A 148 -4.35 7.16 -18.41
N ALA A 149 -4.87 8.37 -18.52
CA ALA A 149 -5.05 9.02 -19.83
C ALA A 149 -3.70 9.21 -20.55
N MET A 150 -2.65 9.58 -19.81
CA MET A 150 -1.30 9.68 -20.37
C MET A 150 -0.78 8.30 -20.84
N TYR A 151 -0.97 7.26 -20.02
CA TYR A 151 -0.58 5.90 -20.38
C TYR A 151 -1.29 5.44 -21.65
N GLU A 152 -2.59 5.66 -21.76
CA GLU A 152 -3.37 5.33 -22.96
C GLU A 152 -2.86 6.09 -24.19
N ALA A 153 -2.64 7.41 -24.07
CA ALA A 153 -2.13 8.22 -25.17
C ALA A 153 -0.78 7.72 -25.70
N ILE A 154 0.10 7.25 -24.81
CA ILE A 154 1.40 6.67 -25.18
C ILE A 154 1.22 5.31 -25.88
N HIS A 155 0.39 4.43 -25.30
CA HIS A 155 0.32 3.03 -25.73
C HIS A 155 -0.64 2.78 -26.92
N THR A 156 -1.55 3.69 -27.19
CA THR A 156 -2.40 3.65 -28.41
C THR A 156 -1.73 4.24 -29.64
N GLY A 157 -0.52 4.79 -29.48
CA GLY A 157 0.21 5.43 -30.57
C GLY A 157 -0.23 6.84 -30.89
N LEU A 158 -1.08 7.46 -30.07
CA LEU A 158 -1.58 8.84 -30.28
C LEU A 158 -0.45 9.88 -30.42
N ILE A 159 0.66 9.69 -29.69
CA ILE A 159 1.84 10.56 -29.76
C ILE A 159 2.98 9.94 -30.58
N GLY A 160 2.74 8.83 -31.25
CA GLY A 160 3.77 8.06 -31.98
C GLY A 160 4.73 7.33 -31.04
N LYS A 161 5.94 7.05 -31.54
CA LYS A 161 6.97 6.33 -30.79
C LYS A 161 7.54 7.22 -29.67
N LEU A 162 7.52 6.72 -28.45
CA LEU A 162 8.15 7.38 -27.30
C LEU A 162 9.69 7.42 -27.48
N ILE A 163 10.27 8.59 -27.51
CA ILE A 163 11.71 8.81 -27.69
C ILE A 163 12.36 9.26 -26.37
N SER A 164 11.72 10.16 -25.62
CA SER A 164 12.22 10.65 -24.36
C SER A 164 11.07 11.09 -23.47
N ILE A 165 11.29 11.08 -22.15
CA ILE A 165 10.38 11.63 -21.15
C ILE A 165 11.14 12.62 -20.29
N GLN A 166 10.58 13.82 -20.12
CA GLN A 166 10.98 14.75 -19.08
C GLN A 166 9.88 14.77 -18.02
N HIS A 167 10.22 14.39 -16.80
CA HIS A 167 9.29 14.35 -15.67
C HIS A 167 9.72 15.34 -14.59
N MET A 168 8.76 16.11 -14.09
CA MET A 168 8.96 17.05 -12.99
C MET A 168 7.84 16.86 -11.97
N GLU A 169 8.21 16.66 -10.71
CA GLU A 169 7.29 16.55 -9.60
C GLU A 169 7.45 17.74 -8.66
N PRO A 170 6.73 18.85 -8.85
CA PRO A 170 6.77 19.99 -7.96
C PRO A 170 6.02 19.69 -6.67
N ILE A 171 6.76 19.42 -5.59
CA ILE A 171 6.16 19.14 -4.28
C ILE A 171 5.64 20.46 -3.69
N GLU A 172 4.37 20.51 -3.36
CA GLU A 172 3.75 21.67 -2.72
C GLU A 172 4.47 22.03 -1.41
N CYS A 173 4.72 23.33 -1.19
CA CYS A 173 5.59 23.81 -0.11
C CYS A 173 5.09 23.45 1.31
N ARG A 174 3.77 23.38 1.55
CA ARG A 174 3.21 22.94 2.83
C ARG A 174 3.46 21.46 3.03
N HIS A 175 3.28 20.65 1.99
CA HIS A 175 3.56 19.21 2.05
C HIS A 175 5.03 18.97 2.36
N MET A 176 5.94 19.66 1.65
CA MET A 176 7.37 19.58 1.91
C MET A 176 7.72 19.96 3.35
N ALA A 177 7.24 21.12 3.80
CA ALA A 177 7.50 21.60 5.16
C ALA A 177 6.91 20.69 6.25
N HIS A 178 5.68 20.23 6.06
CA HIS A 178 4.98 19.41 7.05
C HIS A 178 5.57 18.00 7.17
N SER A 179 5.94 17.38 6.06
CA SER A 179 6.39 15.98 6.04
C SER A 179 7.91 15.85 6.22
N TYR A 180 8.70 16.60 5.45
CA TYR A 180 10.13 16.37 5.31
C TYR A 180 11.00 17.36 6.09
N VAL A 181 10.48 18.55 6.45
CA VAL A 181 11.24 19.53 7.24
C VAL A 181 10.93 19.44 8.73
N ARG A 182 9.65 19.30 9.11
CA ARG A 182 9.19 19.29 10.52
C ARG A 182 8.53 17.98 10.93
N GLY A 183 8.11 17.15 9.97
CA GLY A 183 7.31 15.96 10.21
C GLY A 183 8.14 14.69 10.42
N ASN A 184 7.50 13.57 10.17
CA ASN A 184 8.08 12.25 10.45
C ASN A 184 9.32 11.95 9.61
N TRP A 185 9.42 12.47 8.39
CA TRP A 185 10.53 12.24 7.44
C TRP A 185 11.65 13.29 7.51
N ARG A 186 11.73 14.08 8.61
CA ARG A 186 12.76 15.13 8.78
C ARG A 186 14.18 14.60 9.04
N ASP A 187 14.28 13.38 9.52
CA ASP A 187 15.55 12.74 9.87
C ASP A 187 15.75 11.48 9.03
N SER A 188 16.58 11.58 8.01
CA SER A 188 16.87 10.47 7.09
C SER A 188 17.63 9.30 7.73
N LYS A 189 18.14 9.47 8.96
CA LYS A 189 18.75 8.36 9.72
C LYS A 189 17.71 7.49 10.41
N LYS A 190 16.49 8.02 10.60
CA LYS A 190 15.38 7.32 11.27
C LYS A 190 14.28 6.92 10.30
N THR A 191 14.25 7.58 9.14
CA THR A 191 13.22 7.35 8.13
C THR A 191 13.84 7.24 6.74
N THR A 192 13.02 7.03 5.75
CA THR A 192 13.45 6.92 4.35
C THR A 192 13.78 8.28 3.76
N PRO A 193 14.89 8.44 3.02
CA PRO A 193 15.18 9.67 2.28
C PRO A 193 14.05 10.05 1.33
N ILE A 194 13.86 11.36 1.11
CA ILE A 194 12.79 11.89 0.24
C ILE A 194 12.80 11.27 -1.16
N ILE A 195 13.97 11.00 -1.72
CA ILE A 195 14.11 10.36 -3.03
C ILE A 195 13.44 8.99 -3.07
N LEU A 196 13.48 8.23 -1.99
CA LEU A 196 12.81 6.94 -1.89
C LEU A 196 11.37 7.09 -1.37
N ALA A 197 11.16 7.88 -0.33
CA ALA A 197 9.84 8.05 0.29
C ALA A 197 8.81 8.73 -0.63
N LYS A 198 9.25 9.60 -1.55
CA LYS A 198 8.38 10.36 -2.47
C LYS A 198 8.60 9.97 -3.92
N SER A 199 9.83 10.02 -4.42
CA SER A 199 10.10 9.81 -5.85
C SER A 199 10.00 8.35 -6.30
N CYS A 200 9.75 7.41 -5.40
CA CYS A 200 9.36 6.06 -5.81
C CYS A 200 8.08 6.05 -6.66
N HIS A 201 7.17 6.98 -6.46
CA HIS A 201 6.01 7.17 -7.33
C HIS A 201 6.40 7.61 -8.74
N ASP A 202 7.36 8.53 -8.83
CA ASP A 202 7.82 9.10 -10.09
C ASP A 202 8.53 8.04 -10.93
N LEU A 203 9.44 7.28 -10.30
CA LEU A 203 10.12 6.16 -10.93
C LEU A 203 9.14 5.06 -11.37
N ASP A 204 8.13 4.78 -10.57
CA ASP A 204 7.10 3.81 -10.92
C ASP A 204 6.28 4.23 -12.15
N ILE A 205 5.87 5.50 -12.24
CA ILE A 205 5.15 6.05 -13.39
C ILE A 205 6.00 6.04 -14.63
N LEU A 206 7.27 6.46 -14.54
CA LEU A 206 8.19 6.43 -15.68
C LEU A 206 8.39 5.01 -16.22
N ARG A 207 8.63 4.05 -15.31
CA ARG A 207 8.74 2.64 -15.68
C ARG A 207 7.47 2.11 -16.34
N TRP A 208 6.31 2.48 -15.81
CA TRP A 208 5.02 2.08 -16.35
C TRP A 208 4.79 2.63 -17.75
N PHE A 209 5.11 3.91 -18.00
CA PHE A 209 4.98 4.54 -19.31
C PHE A 209 5.91 3.92 -20.36
N VAL A 210 7.15 3.64 -19.98
CA VAL A 210 8.15 3.02 -20.89
C VAL A 210 7.85 1.55 -21.14
N GLY A 211 7.25 0.83 -20.19
CA GLY A 211 6.95 -0.59 -20.28
C GLY A 211 8.17 -1.51 -20.25
N LYS A 212 9.34 -0.99 -19.82
CA LYS A 212 10.62 -1.72 -19.73
C LYS A 212 11.27 -1.47 -18.39
N PRO A 213 12.14 -2.39 -17.91
CA PRO A 213 13.02 -2.11 -16.78
C PRO A 213 13.90 -0.89 -17.06
N CYS A 214 14.20 -0.11 -16.03
CA CYS A 214 15.18 0.98 -16.11
C CYS A 214 16.59 0.41 -16.11
#